data_677b9ff64d18b92487f7d3be3f0daa1d
#
_entry.id   677b9ff64d18b92487f7d3be3f0daa1d
#
_cell.length_a   1.000
_cell.length_b   1.000
_cell.length_c   1.000
_cell.angle_alpha   90.00
_cell.angle_beta   90.00
_cell.angle_gamma   90.00
#
_symmetry.space_group_name_H-M   'P 1'
#
loop_
_entity.id
_entity.type
_entity.pdbx_description
1 polymer ?
#
loop_
_entity_poly.entity_id
_entity_poly.type
_entity_poly.pdbx_seq_one_letter_code
_entity_poly.pdbx_strand_id
1 'polypeptide(L)'
;HEKTAEMEKGMRTGKKLTAEILSGKWDEALKSFIWITQRYSSRKTLCKAVASYCEIFGEMPVEIYSAPGRSEVGGNHTDHQHGRVLAASVSLDAIAVAGRVDEPLVRIQSEGYKLCEIRLDELDKKTREEGTTKGLIRGVLAGLKQQGYKMGGFCAYITSDVLSGSGLSSSATFETLIGTVVSGLYNHAEIPAVTIAQTGRYAENVYFGKPSGLMDQMACAIGGMVYIDFENEEKPQVEKIDADFEKAGLTLCIVDTKGSHAGLTHEYAQIPVEMKQIAAHFGKNVLREVEEKDFYAELPVLCKESGDRAVLRAIHFFAEDERVVKEVNALRAGDWNRFLKLVKESGDSSYKYLQNVYVSHDTVSEPVAIALAVSERALADKGVCRVHGGGFAGTIQAFVKEAAVLDYKNAMEAVFGADSCHVLKIRRYGGIRVIG
;
A
#
# COMPACT_ATOMS: atom_id res chain seq x y z
N HIS A 1 10.56 -29.22 21.30
CA HIS A 1 11.78 -29.79 20.69
C HIS A 1 11.48 -30.60 19.41
N GLU A 2 10.50 -31.52 19.38
CA GLU A 2 10.18 -32.31 18.18
C GLU A 2 9.60 -31.48 17.03
N LYS A 3 8.65 -30.55 17.29
CA LYS A 3 8.09 -29.64 16.27
C LYS A 3 9.11 -28.63 15.73
N THR A 4 10.09 -28.22 16.54
CA THR A 4 11.18 -27.35 16.10
C THR A 4 12.11 -28.12 15.15
N ALA A 5 12.40 -29.37 15.45
CA ALA A 5 13.22 -30.25 14.62
C ALA A 5 12.54 -30.65 13.28
N GLU A 6 11.19 -30.76 13.26
CA GLU A 6 10.43 -30.98 12.03
C GLU A 6 10.40 -29.74 11.12
N MET A 7 10.33 -28.54 11.70
CA MET A 7 10.43 -27.28 10.94
C MET A 7 11.82 -27.08 10.32
N GLU A 8 12.88 -27.44 11.06
CA GLU A 8 14.26 -27.38 10.54
C GLU A 8 14.52 -28.35 9.38
N LYS A 9 13.81 -29.49 9.34
CA LYS A 9 13.90 -30.44 8.21
C LYS A 9 13.32 -29.91 6.89
N GLY A 10 12.49 -28.87 6.93
CA GLY A 10 11.92 -28.20 5.75
C GLY A 10 12.81 -27.08 5.18
N MET A 11 13.62 -26.42 6.00
CA MET A 11 14.44 -25.27 5.61
C MET A 11 15.61 -25.70 4.70
N ARG A 12 15.95 -24.84 3.75
CA ARG A 12 16.94 -25.11 2.70
C ARG A 12 18.11 -24.16 2.81
N THR A 13 19.33 -24.65 2.73
CA THR A 13 20.49 -23.76 2.56
C THR A 13 20.40 -22.99 1.26
N GLY A 14 21.02 -21.83 1.17
CA GLY A 14 20.98 -20.97 0.00
C GLY A 14 21.37 -21.69 -1.29
N LYS A 15 22.41 -22.53 -1.26
CA LYS A 15 22.83 -23.34 -2.42
C LYS A 15 21.74 -24.32 -2.87
N LYS A 16 21.11 -25.03 -1.94
CA LYS A 16 20.03 -25.98 -2.25
C LYS A 16 18.81 -25.24 -2.79
N LEU A 17 18.45 -24.12 -2.18
CA LEU A 17 17.31 -23.30 -2.62
C LEU A 17 17.55 -22.74 -4.03
N THR A 18 18.74 -22.22 -4.30
CA THR A 18 19.11 -21.76 -5.65
C THR A 18 19.00 -22.87 -6.69
N ALA A 19 19.48 -24.08 -6.39
CA ALA A 19 19.37 -25.22 -7.29
C ALA A 19 17.89 -25.61 -7.53
N GLU A 20 17.07 -25.63 -6.51
CA GLU A 20 15.64 -25.92 -6.61
C GLU A 20 14.88 -24.85 -7.43
N ILE A 21 15.22 -23.57 -7.29
CA ILE A 21 14.63 -22.48 -8.09
C ILE A 21 15.03 -22.62 -9.57
N LEU A 22 16.30 -22.87 -9.84
CA LEU A 22 16.81 -23.03 -11.20
C LEU A 22 16.21 -24.27 -11.91
N SER A 23 15.97 -25.36 -11.16
CA SER A 23 15.33 -26.55 -11.71
C SER A 23 13.83 -26.37 -12.05
N GLY A 24 13.21 -25.27 -11.63
CA GLY A 24 11.78 -25.02 -11.83
C GLY A 24 10.87 -25.70 -10.81
N LYS A 25 11.40 -26.30 -9.76
CA LYS A 25 10.62 -26.96 -8.70
C LYS A 25 9.54 -26.06 -8.10
N TRP A 26 9.79 -24.76 -8.05
CA TRP A 26 8.92 -23.75 -7.43
C TRP A 26 8.06 -22.97 -8.43
N ASP A 27 8.12 -23.27 -9.73
CA ASP A 27 7.46 -22.46 -10.77
C ASP A 27 5.95 -22.37 -10.58
N GLU A 28 5.27 -23.45 -10.22
CA GLU A 28 3.82 -23.43 -9.97
C GLU A 28 3.46 -22.59 -8.73
N ALA A 29 4.22 -22.73 -7.64
CA ALA A 29 4.04 -21.91 -6.46
C ALA A 29 4.31 -20.43 -6.77
N LEU A 30 5.40 -20.15 -7.48
CA LEU A 30 5.74 -18.79 -7.89
C LEU A 30 4.67 -18.16 -8.78
N LYS A 31 4.12 -18.91 -9.75
CA LYS A 31 3.02 -18.44 -10.60
C LYS A 31 1.74 -18.19 -9.82
N SER A 32 1.44 -19.01 -8.81
CA SER A 32 0.21 -18.89 -8.05
C SER A 32 0.26 -17.80 -6.97
N PHE A 33 1.44 -17.54 -6.38
CA PHE A 33 1.62 -16.61 -5.25
C PHE A 33 2.11 -15.23 -5.68
N ILE A 34 2.97 -15.19 -6.68
CA ILE A 34 3.56 -13.96 -7.18
C ILE A 34 3.15 -13.83 -8.64
N TRP A 35 2.29 -12.86 -8.94
CA TRP A 35 2.23 -12.32 -10.29
C TRP A 35 3.54 -11.58 -10.52
N ILE A 36 4.50 -12.33 -10.98
CA ILE A 36 5.84 -11.88 -11.13
C ILE A 36 5.83 -10.80 -12.20
N THR A 37 6.05 -9.56 -11.81
CA THR A 37 6.35 -8.48 -12.75
C THR A 37 7.53 -8.92 -13.62
N GLN A 38 7.62 -8.41 -14.83
CA GLN A 38 8.70 -8.80 -15.77
C GLN A 38 10.11 -8.70 -15.15
N ARG A 39 10.27 -7.87 -14.11
CA ARG A 39 11.55 -7.64 -13.44
C ARG A 39 11.93 -8.77 -12.47
N TYR A 40 10.97 -9.35 -11.71
CA TYR A 40 11.20 -10.47 -10.79
C TYR A 40 10.78 -11.83 -11.36
N SER A 41 10.25 -11.85 -12.58
CA SER A 41 9.78 -13.08 -13.24
C SER A 41 10.90 -14.07 -13.56
N SER A 42 12.12 -13.67 -13.40
CA SER A 42 13.22 -14.58 -13.65
C SER A 42 13.64 -15.25 -12.34
N ARG A 43 13.68 -16.57 -12.35
CA ARG A 43 14.42 -17.37 -11.38
C ARG A 43 15.77 -16.72 -11.02
N LYS A 44 16.36 -15.98 -11.97
CA LYS A 44 17.60 -15.22 -11.83
C LYS A 44 17.54 -14.17 -10.73
N THR A 45 16.42 -13.44 -10.56
CA THR A 45 16.29 -12.40 -9.52
C THR A 45 16.20 -13.01 -8.13
N LEU A 46 15.39 -14.09 -7.97
CA LEU A 46 15.34 -14.82 -6.71
C LEU A 46 16.70 -15.43 -6.35
N CYS A 47 17.37 -16.04 -7.33
CA CYS A 47 18.72 -16.59 -7.13
C CYS A 47 19.73 -15.49 -6.77
N LYS A 48 19.62 -14.29 -7.37
CA LYS A 48 20.46 -13.13 -7.00
C LYS A 48 20.20 -12.71 -5.55
N ALA A 49 18.94 -12.64 -5.11
CA ALA A 49 18.61 -12.30 -3.74
C ALA A 49 19.15 -13.33 -2.72
N VAL A 50 19.02 -14.62 -3.04
CA VAL A 50 19.61 -15.69 -2.21
C VAL A 50 21.14 -15.60 -2.19
N ALA A 51 21.78 -15.35 -3.33
CA ALA A 51 23.24 -15.19 -3.40
C ALA A 51 23.70 -13.99 -2.58
N SER A 52 23.05 -12.82 -2.68
CA SER A 52 23.36 -11.64 -1.88
C SER A 52 23.18 -11.90 -0.38
N TYR A 53 22.15 -12.64 0.02
CA TYR A 53 21.97 -13.08 1.40
C TYR A 53 23.16 -13.90 1.88
N CYS A 54 23.56 -14.94 1.10
CA CYS A 54 24.68 -15.82 1.46
C CYS A 54 26.03 -15.09 1.50
N GLU A 55 26.24 -14.11 0.62
CA GLU A 55 27.45 -13.28 0.61
C GLU A 55 27.58 -12.45 1.90
N ILE A 56 26.46 -11.89 2.40
CA ILE A 56 26.44 -10.99 3.55
C ILE A 56 26.39 -11.75 4.88
N PHE A 57 25.57 -12.79 4.97
CA PHE A 57 25.25 -13.47 6.21
C PHE A 57 25.78 -14.90 6.33
N GLY A 58 26.35 -15.43 5.23
CA GLY A 58 26.82 -16.80 5.18
C GLY A 58 25.77 -17.79 4.70
N GLU A 59 26.21 -19.02 4.47
CA GLU A 59 25.37 -20.13 4.02
C GLU A 59 24.61 -20.73 5.20
N MET A 60 23.32 -20.46 5.28
CA MET A 60 22.44 -21.00 6.32
C MET A 60 21.07 -21.33 5.76
N PRO A 61 20.20 -22.05 6.51
CA PRO A 61 18.83 -22.33 6.11
C PRO A 61 18.03 -21.05 5.98
N VAL A 62 17.34 -20.88 4.84
CA VAL A 62 16.58 -19.67 4.52
C VAL A 62 15.19 -20.00 3.97
N GLU A 63 14.29 -19.05 4.11
CA GLU A 63 12.97 -19.00 3.53
C GLU A 63 12.81 -17.73 2.70
N ILE A 64 11.83 -17.71 1.77
CA ILE A 64 11.52 -16.53 0.95
C ILE A 64 10.13 -16.02 1.30
N TYR A 65 10.05 -14.71 1.52
CA TYR A 65 8.83 -13.98 1.85
C TYR A 65 8.59 -12.86 0.84
N SER A 66 7.31 -12.48 0.66
CA SER A 66 6.93 -11.37 -0.21
C SER A 66 5.77 -10.59 0.38
N ALA A 67 5.81 -9.26 0.23
CA ALA A 67 4.70 -8.37 0.54
C ALA A 67 4.47 -7.38 -0.60
N PRO A 68 3.22 -7.17 -1.03
CA PRO A 68 2.89 -6.30 -2.16
C PRO A 68 2.86 -4.83 -1.77
N GLY A 69 2.98 -3.96 -2.79
CA GLY A 69 2.48 -2.60 -2.74
C GLY A 69 0.95 -2.56 -2.83
N ARG A 70 0.38 -1.36 -2.70
CA ARG A 70 -1.07 -1.17 -2.77
C ARG A 70 -1.44 -0.02 -3.69
N SER A 71 -2.66 -0.06 -4.22
CA SER A 71 -3.32 1.05 -4.89
C SER A 71 -4.63 1.37 -4.17
N GLU A 72 -4.91 2.66 -3.94
CA GLU A 72 -6.22 3.12 -3.49
C GLU A 72 -7.15 3.15 -4.69
N VAL A 73 -8.28 2.44 -4.63
CA VAL A 73 -9.24 2.34 -5.73
C VAL A 73 -10.41 3.31 -5.55
N GLY A 74 -10.91 3.44 -4.33
CA GLY A 74 -11.97 4.37 -3.95
C GLY A 74 -11.86 4.80 -2.50
N GLY A 75 -12.55 5.88 -2.12
CA GLY A 75 -12.48 6.42 -0.77
C GLY A 75 -11.32 7.38 -0.55
N ASN A 76 -11.04 8.21 -1.55
CA ASN A 76 -9.93 9.17 -1.50
C ASN A 76 -10.10 10.13 -0.31
N HIS A 77 -9.16 10.10 0.64
CA HIS A 77 -9.17 10.89 1.86
C HIS A 77 -10.39 10.70 2.79
N THR A 78 -10.99 9.51 2.81
CA THR A 78 -12.08 9.20 3.74
C THR A 78 -11.61 8.52 5.02
N ASP A 79 -10.49 7.82 4.99
CA ASP A 79 -9.96 7.00 6.09
C ASP A 79 -9.70 7.79 7.38
N HIS A 80 -9.08 8.96 7.29
CA HIS A 80 -8.82 9.83 8.45
C HIS A 80 -10.09 10.51 9.01
N GLN A 81 -11.25 10.30 8.37
CA GLN A 81 -12.58 10.71 8.84
C GLN A 81 -13.45 9.50 9.24
N HIS A 82 -12.83 8.36 9.51
CA HIS A 82 -13.47 7.07 9.81
C HIS A 82 -14.41 6.57 8.70
N GLY A 83 -14.16 6.99 7.46
CA GLY A 83 -14.93 6.58 6.30
C GLY A 83 -14.54 5.21 5.75
N ARG A 84 -15.09 4.91 4.59
CA ARG A 84 -14.90 3.66 3.86
C ARG A 84 -13.87 3.83 2.76
N VAL A 85 -13.11 2.77 2.50
CA VAL A 85 -12.14 2.73 1.40
C VAL A 85 -12.22 1.41 0.64
N LEU A 86 -11.86 1.47 -0.63
CA LEU A 86 -11.63 0.31 -1.48
C LEU A 86 -10.17 0.37 -1.95
N ALA A 87 -9.39 -0.62 -1.59
CA ALA A 87 -7.96 -0.68 -1.92
C ALA A 87 -7.61 -2.04 -2.53
N ALA A 88 -6.50 -2.09 -3.26
CA ALA A 88 -6.02 -3.30 -3.89
C ALA A 88 -4.52 -3.51 -3.66
N SER A 89 -4.12 -4.75 -3.42
CA SER A 89 -2.73 -5.15 -3.56
C SER A 89 -2.34 -5.22 -5.03
N VAL A 90 -1.14 -4.77 -5.33
CA VAL A 90 -0.64 -4.74 -6.72
C VAL A 90 0.55 -5.69 -6.93
N SER A 91 0.87 -5.96 -8.18
CA SER A 91 1.91 -6.91 -8.57
C SER A 91 3.34 -6.46 -8.30
N LEU A 92 3.58 -5.18 -7.96
CA LEU A 92 4.87 -4.73 -7.44
C LEU A 92 5.00 -5.12 -5.97
N ASP A 93 6.14 -5.71 -5.59
CA ASP A 93 6.35 -6.22 -4.25
C ASP A 93 7.77 -6.01 -3.70
N ALA A 94 7.93 -6.30 -2.44
CA ALA A 94 9.22 -6.48 -1.79
C ALA A 94 9.40 -7.95 -1.40
N ILE A 95 10.60 -8.46 -1.61
CA ILE A 95 10.98 -9.84 -1.33
C ILE A 95 12.05 -9.84 -0.25
N ALA A 96 11.90 -10.72 0.75
CA ALA A 96 12.91 -11.01 1.76
C ALA A 96 13.37 -12.47 1.65
N VAL A 97 14.69 -12.65 1.62
CA VAL A 97 15.34 -13.93 1.92
C VAL A 97 15.74 -13.85 3.38
N ALA A 98 15.21 -14.72 4.25
CA ALA A 98 15.40 -14.64 5.68
C ALA A 98 15.75 -15.99 6.31
N GLY A 99 16.64 -15.99 7.29
CA GLY A 99 17.05 -17.16 8.04
C GLY A 99 17.20 -16.86 9.53
N ARG A 100 16.93 -17.85 10.41
CA ARG A 100 17.05 -17.74 11.85
C ARG A 100 18.52 -17.69 12.29
N VAL A 101 18.76 -16.98 13.37
CA VAL A 101 20.04 -17.00 14.08
C VAL A 101 19.77 -17.20 15.59
N ASP A 102 20.73 -17.80 16.29
CA ASP A 102 20.59 -18.07 17.74
C ASP A 102 20.75 -16.79 18.58
N GLU A 103 21.48 -15.81 18.08
CA GLU A 103 21.67 -14.52 18.75
C GLU A 103 20.35 -13.73 18.80
N PRO A 104 20.01 -13.02 19.89
CA PRO A 104 18.82 -12.18 19.98
C PRO A 104 18.99 -10.86 19.19
N LEU A 105 19.33 -10.96 17.91
CA LEU A 105 19.72 -9.87 17.04
C LEU A 105 19.04 -10.03 15.67
N VAL A 106 18.43 -8.95 15.22
CA VAL A 106 17.86 -8.84 13.87
C VAL A 106 18.79 -8.03 13.02
N ARG A 107 19.23 -8.59 11.88
CA ARG A 107 20.07 -7.95 10.87
C ARG A 107 19.33 -7.89 9.54
N ILE A 108 19.14 -6.70 9.01
CA ILE A 108 18.42 -6.51 7.73
C ILE A 108 19.29 -5.68 6.79
N GLN A 109 19.57 -6.26 5.64
CA GLN A 109 20.21 -5.60 4.52
C GLN A 109 19.19 -5.39 3.39
N SER A 110 18.76 -4.15 3.18
CA SER A 110 18.01 -3.80 1.98
C SER A 110 18.95 -3.42 0.85
N GLU A 111 18.60 -3.81 -0.38
CA GLU A 111 19.40 -3.52 -1.59
C GLU A 111 19.62 -2.00 -1.73
N GLY A 112 20.89 -1.58 -1.80
CA GLY A 112 21.27 -0.17 -1.92
C GLY A 112 21.30 0.62 -0.60
N TYR A 113 21.03 0.00 0.54
CA TYR A 113 21.04 0.66 1.85
C TYR A 113 22.11 0.05 2.76
N LYS A 114 22.37 0.71 3.89
CA LYS A 114 23.29 0.20 4.92
C LYS A 114 22.63 -0.91 5.74
N LEU A 115 23.44 -1.84 6.24
CA LEU A 115 23.01 -2.88 7.16
C LEU A 115 22.37 -2.26 8.42
N CYS A 116 21.19 -2.76 8.75
CA CYS A 116 20.46 -2.38 9.95
C CYS A 116 20.52 -3.51 10.97
N GLU A 117 20.90 -3.20 12.21
CA GLU A 117 20.99 -4.15 13.32
C GLU A 117 20.15 -3.66 14.48
N ILE A 118 19.33 -4.57 15.05
CA ILE A 118 18.43 -4.30 16.18
C ILE A 118 18.49 -5.48 17.15
N ARG A 119 18.84 -5.19 18.41
CA ARG A 119 18.79 -6.15 19.49
C ARG A 119 17.35 -6.34 20.00
N LEU A 120 16.92 -7.56 20.20
CA LEU A 120 15.58 -7.90 20.66
C LEU A 120 15.32 -7.60 22.15
N ASP A 121 16.37 -7.34 22.91
CA ASP A 121 16.32 -6.86 24.31
C ASP A 121 16.26 -5.33 24.41
N GLU A 122 16.43 -4.59 23.29
CA GLU A 122 16.42 -3.14 23.22
C GLU A 122 15.38 -2.63 22.21
N LEU A 123 14.10 -2.93 22.41
CA LEU A 123 13.02 -2.54 21.49
C LEU A 123 12.31 -1.24 21.85
N ASP A 124 12.72 -0.54 22.89
CA ASP A 124 12.15 0.77 23.23
C ASP A 124 12.39 1.80 22.12
N LYS A 125 11.43 2.71 21.97
CA LYS A 125 11.50 3.80 21.02
C LYS A 125 12.79 4.64 21.25
N LYS A 126 13.48 4.95 20.17
CA LYS A 126 14.67 5.82 20.18
C LYS A 126 14.39 7.04 19.30
N THR A 127 14.30 8.23 19.90
CA THR A 127 13.97 9.49 19.20
C THR A 127 14.91 9.73 18.00
N ARG A 128 16.19 9.36 18.10
CA ARG A 128 17.17 9.48 17.01
C ARG A 128 16.86 8.58 15.80
N GLU A 129 15.95 7.62 15.93
CA GLU A 129 15.53 6.72 14.86
C GLU A 129 14.21 7.15 14.22
N GLU A 130 13.57 8.23 14.69
CA GLU A 130 12.39 8.80 14.03
C GLU A 130 12.72 9.17 12.57
N GLY A 131 11.77 8.89 11.65
CA GLY A 131 11.94 9.11 10.22
C GLY A 131 12.90 8.11 9.54
N THR A 132 13.36 7.07 10.23
CA THR A 132 14.29 6.09 9.66
C THR A 132 13.69 4.70 9.51
N THR A 133 14.20 3.94 8.53
CA THR A 133 13.87 2.52 8.35
C THR A 133 14.12 1.69 9.62
N LYS A 134 15.16 2.05 10.39
CA LYS A 134 15.49 1.38 11.65
C LYS A 134 14.39 1.56 12.69
N GLY A 135 13.80 2.75 12.78
CA GLY A 135 12.64 3.02 13.61
C GLY A 135 11.43 2.16 13.24
N LEU A 136 11.12 2.04 11.94
CA LEU A 136 10.05 1.18 11.46
C LEU A 136 10.25 -0.30 11.85
N ILE A 137 11.44 -0.85 11.60
CA ILE A 137 11.75 -2.24 11.96
C ILE A 137 11.59 -2.45 13.47
N ARG A 138 12.17 -1.57 14.29
CA ARG A 138 12.06 -1.63 15.74
C ARG A 138 10.61 -1.57 16.20
N GLY A 139 9.80 -0.71 15.59
CA GLY A 139 8.37 -0.57 15.90
C GLY A 139 7.56 -1.82 15.59
N VAL A 140 7.80 -2.46 14.44
CA VAL A 140 7.13 -3.74 14.08
C VAL A 140 7.52 -4.84 15.07
N LEU A 141 8.81 -4.99 15.38
CA LEU A 141 9.29 -5.98 16.33
C LEU A 141 8.72 -5.74 17.74
N ALA A 142 8.73 -4.49 18.20
CA ALA A 142 8.18 -4.11 19.50
C ALA A 142 6.66 -4.38 19.58
N GLY A 143 5.91 -4.00 18.54
CA GLY A 143 4.46 -4.19 18.50
C GLY A 143 4.06 -5.66 18.52
N LEU A 144 4.73 -6.52 17.77
CA LEU A 144 4.48 -7.97 17.80
C LEU A 144 4.86 -8.58 19.15
N LYS A 145 5.99 -8.17 19.73
CA LYS A 145 6.41 -8.63 21.06
C LYS A 145 5.40 -8.25 22.15
N GLN A 146 4.91 -7.01 22.13
CA GLN A 146 3.89 -6.52 23.08
C GLN A 146 2.58 -7.31 23.00
N GLN A 147 2.23 -7.80 21.81
CA GLN A 147 1.06 -8.64 21.58
C GLN A 147 1.29 -10.13 21.95
N GLY A 148 2.47 -10.48 22.45
CA GLY A 148 2.79 -11.81 22.94
C GLY A 148 3.25 -12.82 21.87
N TYR A 149 3.53 -12.37 20.65
CA TYR A 149 4.07 -13.24 19.60
C TYR A 149 5.51 -13.63 19.87
N LYS A 150 5.88 -14.84 19.45
CA LYS A 150 7.24 -15.36 19.59
C LYS A 150 8.22 -14.56 18.76
N MET A 151 9.33 -14.19 19.37
CA MET A 151 10.40 -13.43 18.75
C MET A 151 11.70 -14.22 18.83
N GLY A 152 12.52 -14.07 17.80
CA GLY A 152 13.88 -14.64 17.75
C GLY A 152 14.74 -13.87 16.78
N GLY A 153 16.06 -14.09 16.83
CA GLY A 153 17.00 -13.43 15.93
C GLY A 153 16.91 -13.95 14.50
N PHE A 154 17.08 -13.07 13.55
CA PHE A 154 17.14 -13.45 12.14
C PHE A 154 17.99 -12.48 11.32
N CYS A 155 18.50 -12.98 10.19
CA CYS A 155 19.08 -12.16 9.15
C CYS A 155 18.11 -12.14 7.95
N ALA A 156 18.01 -10.98 7.28
CA ALA A 156 17.22 -10.85 6.06
C ALA A 156 17.91 -9.98 5.02
N TYR A 157 17.86 -10.41 3.76
CA TYR A 157 18.19 -9.59 2.60
C TYR A 157 16.89 -9.23 1.88
N ILE A 158 16.68 -7.93 1.63
CA ILE A 158 15.46 -7.40 1.04
C ILE A 158 15.76 -6.70 -0.27
N THR A 159 14.97 -7.02 -1.30
CA THR A 159 14.93 -6.30 -2.58
C THR A 159 13.48 -5.91 -2.88
N SER A 160 13.24 -4.77 -3.53
CA SER A 160 11.90 -4.23 -3.77
C SER A 160 11.81 -3.50 -5.10
N ASP A 161 10.68 -3.70 -5.82
CA ASP A 161 10.25 -2.85 -6.93
C ASP A 161 9.17 -1.85 -6.54
N VAL A 162 8.72 -1.87 -5.30
CA VAL A 162 7.83 -0.81 -4.80
C VAL A 162 8.64 0.45 -4.59
N LEU A 163 8.62 1.32 -5.60
CA LEU A 163 9.43 2.54 -5.60
C LEU A 163 8.96 3.51 -4.53
N SER A 164 9.90 4.08 -3.79
CA SER A 164 9.65 5.18 -2.86
C SER A 164 9.13 6.40 -3.63
N GLY A 165 8.03 7.01 -3.15
CA GLY A 165 7.43 8.18 -3.80
C GLY A 165 6.48 7.88 -4.97
N SER A 166 6.33 6.61 -5.38
CA SER A 166 5.40 6.22 -6.46
C SER A 166 3.91 6.16 -6.05
N GLY A 167 3.59 6.53 -4.81
CA GLY A 167 2.23 6.41 -4.29
C GLY A 167 1.76 4.99 -3.98
N LEU A 168 2.63 3.98 -4.06
CA LEU A 168 2.33 2.56 -3.86
C LEU A 168 2.63 2.05 -2.44
N SER A 169 2.87 2.95 -1.49
CA SER A 169 3.12 2.70 -0.05
C SER A 169 4.28 1.75 0.23
N SER A 170 5.49 2.18 -0.13
CA SER A 170 6.71 1.42 0.16
C SER A 170 6.93 1.15 1.66
N SER A 171 6.53 2.07 2.55
CA SER A 171 6.62 1.88 4.01
C SER A 171 5.71 0.74 4.48
N ALA A 172 4.43 0.76 4.11
CA ALA A 172 3.47 -0.27 4.50
C ALA A 172 3.84 -1.66 3.94
N THR A 173 4.37 -1.70 2.71
CA THR A 173 4.93 -2.94 2.12
C THR A 173 6.06 -3.49 2.97
N PHE A 174 6.99 -2.63 3.38
CA PHE A 174 8.15 -3.00 4.17
C PHE A 174 7.75 -3.48 5.59
N GLU A 175 6.87 -2.75 6.27
CA GLU A 175 6.31 -3.13 7.57
C GLU A 175 5.61 -4.49 7.51
N THR A 176 4.77 -4.68 6.48
CA THR A 176 4.08 -5.95 6.23
C THR A 176 5.09 -7.09 6.00
N LEU A 177 6.14 -6.83 5.22
CA LEU A 177 7.17 -7.83 4.94
C LEU A 177 7.88 -8.28 6.23
N ILE A 178 8.29 -7.34 7.09
CA ILE A 178 8.93 -7.65 8.37
C ILE A 178 7.99 -8.45 9.28
N GLY A 179 6.73 -8.03 9.40
CA GLY A 179 5.72 -8.79 10.17
C GLY A 179 5.50 -10.20 9.64
N THR A 180 5.50 -10.35 8.31
CA THR A 180 5.35 -11.65 7.63
C THR A 180 6.57 -12.56 7.86
N VAL A 181 7.79 -12.01 7.85
CA VAL A 181 9.02 -12.76 8.19
C VAL A 181 8.96 -13.28 9.62
N VAL A 182 8.61 -12.43 10.59
CA VAL A 182 8.46 -12.86 12.00
C VAL A 182 7.36 -13.91 12.14
N SER A 183 6.25 -13.74 11.44
CA SER A 183 5.16 -14.72 11.41
C SER A 183 5.65 -16.07 10.90
N GLY A 184 6.33 -16.12 9.76
CA GLY A 184 6.84 -17.37 9.19
C GLY A 184 7.91 -18.03 10.04
N LEU A 185 8.95 -17.27 10.42
CA LEU A 185 10.08 -17.83 11.13
C LEU A 185 9.73 -18.32 12.55
N TYR A 186 8.85 -17.63 13.28
CA TYR A 186 8.66 -17.89 14.71
C TYR A 186 7.22 -18.22 15.11
N ASN A 187 6.24 -17.99 14.27
CA ASN A 187 4.82 -18.12 14.59
C ASN A 187 4.04 -18.96 13.57
N HIS A 188 4.69 -19.92 12.91
CA HIS A 188 4.07 -20.87 11.96
C HIS A 188 3.32 -20.23 10.77
N ALA A 189 3.62 -18.97 10.45
CA ALA A 189 2.89 -18.14 9.49
C ALA A 189 1.40 -17.92 9.89
N GLU A 190 1.10 -17.91 11.18
CA GLU A 190 -0.27 -17.83 11.72
C GLU A 190 -0.61 -16.46 12.33
N ILE A 191 0.30 -15.46 12.28
CA ILE A 191 -0.06 -14.11 12.71
C ILE A 191 -1.11 -13.56 11.74
N PRO A 192 -2.31 -13.15 12.23
CA PRO A 192 -3.35 -12.64 11.34
C PRO A 192 -2.89 -11.42 10.54
N ALA A 193 -3.29 -11.32 9.27
CA ALA A 193 -2.95 -10.19 8.41
C ALA A 193 -3.36 -8.83 9.01
N VAL A 194 -4.55 -8.78 9.63
CA VAL A 194 -5.04 -7.58 10.34
C VAL A 194 -4.08 -7.17 11.47
N THR A 195 -3.56 -8.13 12.23
CA THR A 195 -2.59 -7.89 13.30
C THR A 195 -1.28 -7.32 12.74
N ILE A 196 -0.78 -7.88 11.63
CA ILE A 196 0.43 -7.37 10.94
C ILE A 196 0.19 -5.93 10.49
N ALA A 197 -0.96 -5.65 9.89
CA ALA A 197 -1.33 -4.30 9.43
C ALA A 197 -1.40 -3.29 10.60
N GLN A 198 -2.08 -3.64 11.69
CA GLN A 198 -2.18 -2.77 12.87
C GLN A 198 -0.81 -2.53 13.52
N THR A 199 0.04 -3.54 13.53
CA THR A 199 1.43 -3.43 14.02
C THR A 199 2.26 -2.50 13.13
N GLY A 200 2.10 -2.56 11.81
CA GLY A 200 2.73 -1.65 10.86
C GLY A 200 2.33 -0.20 11.13
N ARG A 201 1.02 0.09 11.26
CA ARG A 201 0.53 1.42 11.63
C ARG A 201 1.10 1.90 12.97
N TYR A 202 1.15 1.02 13.97
CA TYR A 202 1.76 1.35 15.26
C TYR A 202 3.23 1.74 15.10
N ALA A 203 3.99 1.00 14.30
CA ALA A 203 5.40 1.32 14.02
C ALA A 203 5.54 2.67 13.32
N GLU A 204 4.69 2.97 12.32
CA GLU A 204 4.73 4.23 11.58
C GLU A 204 4.36 5.43 12.48
N ASN A 205 3.31 5.31 13.29
CA ASN A 205 2.83 6.40 14.12
C ASN A 205 3.72 6.64 15.36
N VAL A 206 4.14 5.57 16.04
CA VAL A 206 4.84 5.68 17.33
C VAL A 206 6.35 5.73 17.16
N TYR A 207 6.94 4.89 16.31
CA TYR A 207 8.41 4.77 16.17
C TYR A 207 8.97 5.66 15.05
N PHE A 208 8.28 5.71 13.93
CA PHE A 208 8.70 6.55 12.81
C PHE A 208 8.28 8.02 13.00
N GLY A 209 7.17 8.26 13.72
CA GLY A 209 6.68 9.59 14.02
C GLY A 209 5.83 10.22 12.92
N LYS A 210 5.29 9.42 11.99
CA LYS A 210 4.39 9.89 10.93
C LYS A 210 2.96 9.43 11.24
N PRO A 211 2.01 10.35 11.48
CA PRO A 211 0.61 9.99 11.66
C PRO A 211 0.05 9.47 10.34
N SER A 212 -0.35 8.20 10.32
CA SER A 212 -0.93 7.54 9.15
C SER A 212 -2.19 6.78 9.53
N GLY A 213 -3.11 6.64 8.56
CA GLY A 213 -4.26 5.75 8.63
C GLY A 213 -3.84 4.27 8.55
N LEU A 214 -4.82 3.38 8.45
CA LEU A 214 -4.59 1.93 8.45
C LEU A 214 -4.80 1.31 7.05
N MET A 215 -5.29 2.07 6.07
CA MET A 215 -5.63 1.57 4.74
C MET A 215 -4.45 0.88 4.05
N ASP A 216 -3.30 1.52 4.04
CA ASP A 216 -2.11 1.06 3.33
C ASP A 216 -1.63 -0.30 3.85
N GLN A 217 -1.50 -0.40 5.16
CA GLN A 217 -1.06 -1.62 5.83
C GLN A 217 -2.08 -2.75 5.65
N MET A 218 -3.39 -2.46 5.73
CA MET A 218 -4.44 -3.45 5.50
C MET A 218 -4.40 -3.99 4.08
N ALA A 219 -4.30 -3.11 3.09
CA ALA A 219 -4.22 -3.53 1.69
C ALA A 219 -2.99 -4.41 1.43
N CYS A 220 -1.80 -3.99 1.91
CA CYS A 220 -0.57 -4.76 1.75
C CYS A 220 -0.61 -6.12 2.48
N ALA A 221 -1.21 -6.18 3.67
CA ALA A 221 -1.21 -7.39 4.48
C ALA A 221 -2.25 -8.42 4.03
N ILE A 222 -3.45 -7.99 3.61
CA ILE A 222 -4.57 -8.89 3.29
C ILE A 222 -4.51 -9.42 1.87
N GLY A 223 -4.17 -8.56 0.92
CA GLY A 223 -4.10 -8.94 -0.50
C GLY A 223 -5.45 -8.93 -1.22
N GLY A 224 -5.41 -8.87 -2.55
CA GLY A 224 -6.59 -8.77 -3.39
C GLY A 224 -7.22 -7.39 -3.38
N MET A 225 -8.48 -7.33 -3.74
CA MET A 225 -9.33 -6.15 -3.57
C MET A 225 -9.96 -6.20 -2.17
N VAL A 226 -9.81 -5.12 -1.40
CA VAL A 226 -10.22 -5.08 0.00
C VAL A 226 -11.11 -3.86 0.23
N TYR A 227 -12.31 -4.11 0.73
CA TYR A 227 -13.19 -3.08 1.30
C TYR A 227 -12.91 -2.95 2.79
N ILE A 228 -12.75 -1.73 3.27
CA ILE A 228 -12.49 -1.46 4.68
C ILE A 228 -13.44 -0.35 5.14
N ASP A 229 -14.18 -0.59 6.22
CA ASP A 229 -14.98 0.41 6.92
C ASP A 229 -14.29 0.77 8.24
N PHE A 230 -13.87 2.02 8.37
CA PHE A 230 -13.18 2.56 9.53
C PHE A 230 -14.12 3.22 10.56
N GLU A 231 -15.42 2.94 10.54
CA GLU A 231 -16.35 3.46 11.55
C GLU A 231 -15.85 3.20 12.98
N ASN A 232 -15.29 2.02 13.21
CA ASN A 232 -14.49 1.73 14.40
C ASN A 232 -13.02 1.53 13.98
N GLU A 233 -12.19 2.54 14.21
CA GLU A 233 -10.78 2.52 13.81
C GLU A 233 -9.95 1.44 14.52
N GLU A 234 -10.32 1.07 15.75
CA GLU A 234 -9.63 0.00 16.49
C GLU A 234 -10.01 -1.39 15.99
N LYS A 235 -11.23 -1.55 15.48
CA LYS A 235 -11.77 -2.80 14.95
C LYS A 235 -12.46 -2.56 13.60
N PRO A 236 -11.69 -2.19 12.55
CA PRO A 236 -12.26 -1.92 11.25
C PRO A 236 -12.94 -3.18 10.69
N GLN A 237 -14.05 -2.97 9.99
CA GLN A 237 -14.67 -4.05 9.23
C GLN A 237 -13.92 -4.21 7.92
N VAL A 238 -13.45 -5.43 7.65
CA VAL A 238 -12.62 -5.73 6.49
C VAL A 238 -13.26 -6.86 5.70
N GLU A 239 -13.44 -6.64 4.40
CA GLU A 239 -13.99 -7.64 3.49
C GLU A 239 -13.15 -7.73 2.22
N LYS A 240 -12.77 -8.94 1.86
CA LYS A 240 -12.11 -9.21 0.59
C LYS A 240 -13.15 -9.35 -0.52
N ILE A 241 -13.03 -8.53 -1.55
CA ILE A 241 -13.95 -8.51 -2.69
C ILE A 241 -13.38 -9.41 -3.80
N ASP A 242 -14.17 -10.39 -4.22
CA ASP A 242 -13.82 -11.23 -5.37
C ASP A 242 -14.11 -10.46 -6.67
N ALA A 243 -13.07 -9.94 -7.30
CA ALA A 243 -13.15 -9.17 -8.52
C ALA A 243 -11.99 -9.54 -9.45
N ASP A 244 -12.33 -10.12 -10.60
CA ASP A 244 -11.39 -10.59 -11.59
C ASP A 244 -11.25 -9.58 -12.73
N PHE A 245 -10.33 -8.63 -12.57
CA PHE A 245 -10.05 -7.58 -13.54
C PHE A 245 -9.51 -8.13 -14.86
N GLU A 246 -8.77 -9.23 -14.81
CA GLU A 246 -8.22 -9.88 -16.00
C GLU A 246 -9.34 -10.45 -16.86
N LYS A 247 -10.30 -11.14 -16.25
CA LYS A 247 -11.51 -11.63 -16.93
C LYS A 247 -12.37 -10.50 -17.49
N ALA A 248 -12.39 -9.37 -16.80
CA ALA A 248 -13.09 -8.16 -17.27
C ALA A 248 -12.35 -7.45 -18.41
N GLY A 249 -11.14 -7.88 -18.77
CA GLY A 249 -10.31 -7.22 -19.78
C GLY A 249 -9.83 -5.84 -19.36
N LEU A 250 -9.63 -5.64 -18.05
CA LEU A 250 -9.20 -4.37 -17.46
C LEU A 250 -7.82 -4.51 -16.82
N THR A 251 -6.98 -3.54 -17.05
CA THR A 251 -5.63 -3.44 -16.50
C THR A 251 -5.49 -2.16 -15.69
N LEU A 252 -4.88 -2.25 -14.52
CA LEU A 252 -4.54 -1.10 -13.68
C LEU A 252 -3.23 -0.49 -14.16
N CYS A 253 -3.22 0.81 -14.41
CA CYS A 253 -2.01 1.58 -14.70
C CYS A 253 -1.83 2.68 -13.65
N ILE A 254 -0.62 2.82 -13.14
CA ILE A 254 -0.21 3.94 -12.29
C ILE A 254 0.81 4.75 -13.05
N VAL A 255 0.55 6.05 -13.22
CA VAL A 255 1.45 6.95 -13.91
C VAL A 255 2.11 7.89 -12.91
N ASP A 256 3.42 7.83 -12.83
CA ASP A 256 4.25 8.75 -12.06
C ASP A 256 4.46 10.04 -12.87
N THR A 257 3.93 11.14 -12.37
CA THR A 257 4.01 12.45 -13.03
C THR A 257 5.36 13.12 -12.88
N LYS A 258 6.29 12.50 -12.11
CA LYS A 258 7.59 13.08 -11.73
C LYS A 258 7.48 14.41 -10.97
N GLY A 259 6.30 14.74 -10.47
CA GLY A 259 6.08 15.90 -9.61
C GLY A 259 6.77 15.74 -8.25
N SER A 260 7.30 16.85 -7.73
CA SER A 260 7.96 16.85 -6.43
C SER A 260 6.94 16.98 -5.28
N HIS A 261 7.08 16.14 -4.26
CA HIS A 261 6.35 16.27 -2.99
C HIS A 261 7.01 17.27 -2.03
N ALA A 262 8.15 17.84 -2.40
CA ALA A 262 8.86 18.79 -1.56
C ALA A 262 8.01 20.04 -1.31
N GLY A 263 7.89 20.43 -0.04
CA GLY A 263 7.11 21.60 0.35
C GLY A 263 5.58 21.42 0.40
N LEU A 264 5.04 20.23 0.07
CA LEU A 264 3.60 19.97 0.03
C LEU A 264 3.01 19.43 1.35
N THR A 265 3.82 19.26 2.39
CA THR A 265 3.37 18.73 3.70
C THR A 265 2.19 19.53 4.26
N HIS A 266 2.21 20.84 4.11
CA HIS A 266 1.11 21.71 4.54
C HIS A 266 -0.19 21.40 3.80
N GLU A 267 -0.16 21.24 2.48
CA GLU A 267 -1.33 20.97 1.65
C GLU A 267 -2.00 19.64 2.05
N TYR A 268 -1.19 18.59 2.26
CA TYR A 268 -1.69 17.30 2.74
C TYR A 268 -2.34 17.42 4.11
N ALA A 269 -1.70 18.14 5.05
CA ALA A 269 -2.18 18.31 6.41
C ALA A 269 -3.49 19.12 6.48
N GLN A 270 -3.73 20.04 5.54
CA GLN A 270 -4.95 20.85 5.52
C GLN A 270 -6.21 20.03 5.23
N ILE A 271 -6.14 18.93 4.48
CA ILE A 271 -7.33 18.14 4.15
C ILE A 271 -8.00 17.60 5.42
N PRO A 272 -7.33 16.81 6.29
CA PRO A 272 -7.97 16.33 7.52
C PRO A 272 -8.31 17.46 8.49
N VAL A 273 -7.51 18.54 8.55
CA VAL A 273 -7.78 19.70 9.42
C VAL A 273 -9.09 20.35 9.05
N GLU A 274 -9.31 20.67 7.78
CA GLU A 274 -10.53 21.32 7.30
C GLU A 274 -11.76 20.42 7.46
N MET A 275 -11.65 19.11 7.19
CA MET A 275 -12.75 18.17 7.41
C MET A 275 -13.12 18.05 8.90
N LYS A 276 -12.13 18.00 9.80
CA LYS A 276 -12.36 17.97 11.25
C LYS A 276 -12.95 19.27 11.77
N GLN A 277 -12.60 20.42 11.17
CA GLN A 277 -13.20 21.70 11.51
C GLN A 277 -14.71 21.70 11.23
N ILE A 278 -15.15 21.12 10.11
CA ILE A 278 -16.58 20.95 9.81
C ILE A 278 -17.24 20.01 10.82
N ALA A 279 -16.63 18.88 11.15
CA ALA A 279 -17.16 17.95 12.14
C ALA A 279 -17.30 18.59 13.53
N ALA A 280 -16.33 19.42 13.93
CA ALA A 280 -16.33 20.13 15.20
C ALA A 280 -17.51 21.10 15.35
N HIS A 281 -18.01 21.72 14.27
CA HIS A 281 -19.23 22.54 14.29
C HIS A 281 -20.42 21.77 14.85
N PHE A 282 -20.52 20.46 14.56
CA PHE A 282 -21.55 19.55 15.06
C PHE A 282 -21.19 18.87 16.40
N GLY A 283 -20.11 19.29 17.07
CA GLY A 283 -19.61 18.66 18.29
C GLY A 283 -19.08 17.25 18.08
N LYS A 284 -18.59 16.95 16.86
CA LYS A 284 -18.05 15.64 16.45
C LYS A 284 -16.55 15.73 16.18
N ASN A 285 -15.89 14.57 16.23
CA ASN A 285 -14.45 14.48 15.99
C ASN A 285 -14.11 14.25 14.50
N VAL A 286 -15.00 13.55 13.78
CA VAL A 286 -14.82 13.17 12.38
C VAL A 286 -16.15 13.27 11.62
N LEU A 287 -16.09 13.41 10.30
CA LEU A 287 -17.28 13.59 9.45
C LEU A 287 -18.20 12.36 9.44
N ARG A 288 -17.66 11.14 9.69
CA ARG A 288 -18.49 9.92 9.77
C ARG A 288 -19.56 9.99 10.87
N GLU A 289 -19.35 10.78 11.89
CA GLU A 289 -20.29 10.96 13.02
C GLU A 289 -21.33 12.05 12.75
N VAL A 290 -21.24 12.77 11.62
CA VAL A 290 -22.13 13.86 11.24
C VAL A 290 -23.21 13.34 10.30
N GLU A 291 -24.48 13.65 10.58
CA GLU A 291 -25.57 13.34 9.65
C GLU A 291 -25.50 14.25 8.43
N GLU A 292 -25.46 13.68 7.23
CA GLU A 292 -25.33 14.43 5.98
C GLU A 292 -26.43 15.50 5.81
N LYS A 293 -27.69 15.18 6.20
CA LYS A 293 -28.82 16.13 6.15
C LYS A 293 -28.59 17.37 7.02
N ASP A 294 -27.98 17.19 8.20
CA ASP A 294 -27.71 18.28 9.14
C ASP A 294 -26.58 19.16 8.60
N PHE A 295 -25.56 18.53 7.99
CA PHE A 295 -24.51 19.25 7.28
C PHE A 295 -25.06 20.16 6.18
N TYR A 296 -25.92 19.64 5.30
CA TYR A 296 -26.51 20.45 4.23
C TYR A 296 -27.45 21.54 4.72
N ALA A 297 -28.12 21.35 5.86
CA ALA A 297 -28.99 22.38 6.47
C ALA A 297 -28.16 23.59 6.98
N GLU A 298 -26.91 23.38 7.39
CA GLU A 298 -26.03 24.39 7.97
C GLU A 298 -25.05 25.02 6.95
N LEU A 299 -25.15 24.68 5.64
CA LEU A 299 -24.21 25.15 4.61
C LEU A 299 -23.92 26.67 4.65
N PRO A 300 -24.94 27.58 4.75
CA PRO A 300 -24.65 29.03 4.76
C PRO A 300 -23.81 29.47 5.95
N VAL A 301 -23.96 28.80 7.10
CA VAL A 301 -23.19 29.08 8.31
C VAL A 301 -21.78 28.52 8.15
N LEU A 302 -21.67 27.29 7.72
CA LEU A 302 -20.39 26.60 7.51
C LEU A 302 -19.49 27.32 6.51
N CYS A 303 -20.01 27.77 5.38
CA CYS A 303 -19.25 28.57 4.39
C CYS A 303 -18.69 29.84 5.01
N LYS A 304 -19.48 30.50 5.87
CA LYS A 304 -19.04 31.74 6.53
C LYS A 304 -18.00 31.49 7.63
N GLU A 305 -18.16 30.42 8.40
CA GLU A 305 -17.32 30.15 9.59
C GLU A 305 -16.06 29.37 9.24
N SER A 306 -16.16 28.37 8.35
CA SER A 306 -15.09 27.44 8.03
C SER A 306 -14.44 27.68 6.68
N GLY A 307 -15.12 28.45 5.81
CA GLY A 307 -14.68 28.70 4.44
C GLY A 307 -15.13 27.67 3.43
N ASP A 308 -15.26 28.07 2.17
CA ASP A 308 -15.83 27.27 1.09
C ASP A 308 -15.05 25.98 0.81
N ARG A 309 -13.71 26.02 0.90
CA ARG A 309 -12.87 24.83 0.65
C ARG A 309 -13.11 23.74 1.68
N ALA A 310 -13.22 24.08 2.96
CA ALA A 310 -13.53 23.12 4.01
C ALA A 310 -14.90 22.46 3.79
N VAL A 311 -15.90 23.26 3.38
CA VAL A 311 -17.24 22.77 3.04
C VAL A 311 -17.20 21.86 1.82
N LEU A 312 -16.48 22.23 0.74
CA LEU A 312 -16.32 21.38 -0.45
C LEU A 312 -15.65 20.05 -0.12
N ARG A 313 -14.64 20.03 0.75
CA ARG A 313 -13.99 18.82 1.23
C ARG A 313 -14.93 17.92 2.01
N ALA A 314 -15.81 18.48 2.83
CA ALA A 314 -16.87 17.72 3.49
C ALA A 314 -17.90 17.15 2.51
N ILE A 315 -18.31 17.92 1.50
CA ILE A 315 -19.18 17.44 0.40
C ILE A 315 -18.52 16.24 -0.30
N HIS A 316 -17.23 16.34 -0.60
CA HIS A 316 -16.48 15.21 -1.16
C HIS A 316 -16.56 13.99 -0.25
N PHE A 317 -16.32 14.15 1.06
CA PHE A 317 -16.33 13.04 2.01
C PHE A 317 -17.66 12.29 1.99
N PHE A 318 -18.80 12.96 2.14
CA PHE A 318 -20.11 12.30 2.16
C PHE A 318 -20.40 11.55 0.86
N ALA A 319 -20.12 12.19 -0.28
CA ALA A 319 -20.32 11.56 -1.57
C ALA A 319 -19.36 10.38 -1.82
N GLU A 320 -18.10 10.51 -1.41
CA GLU A 320 -17.08 9.50 -1.61
C GLU A 320 -17.28 8.28 -0.72
N ASP A 321 -17.65 8.50 0.53
CA ASP A 321 -17.93 7.42 1.48
C ASP A 321 -19.09 6.52 1.00
N GLU A 322 -20.17 7.11 0.46
CA GLU A 322 -21.26 6.38 -0.16
C GLU A 322 -20.85 5.73 -1.50
N ARG A 323 -19.98 6.39 -2.29
CA ARG A 323 -19.51 5.89 -3.58
C ARG A 323 -18.73 4.59 -3.43
N VAL A 324 -17.93 4.44 -2.38
CA VAL A 324 -17.20 3.19 -2.09
C VAL A 324 -18.16 2.02 -1.95
N VAL A 325 -19.29 2.18 -1.26
CA VAL A 325 -20.33 1.14 -1.15
C VAL A 325 -20.89 0.78 -2.53
N LYS A 326 -21.15 1.78 -3.37
CA LYS A 326 -21.63 1.57 -4.74
C LYS A 326 -20.59 0.86 -5.62
N GLU A 327 -19.30 1.19 -5.48
CA GLU A 327 -18.19 0.52 -6.18
C GLU A 327 -18.12 -0.97 -5.79
N VAL A 328 -18.16 -1.26 -4.50
CA VAL A 328 -18.19 -2.65 -3.99
C VAL A 328 -19.39 -3.43 -4.52
N ASN A 329 -20.57 -2.84 -4.51
CA ASN A 329 -21.76 -3.49 -5.04
C ASN A 329 -21.68 -3.72 -6.56
N ALA A 330 -21.10 -2.80 -7.32
CA ALA A 330 -20.85 -2.99 -8.75
C ALA A 330 -19.89 -4.15 -9.02
N LEU A 331 -18.79 -4.24 -8.26
CA LEU A 331 -17.83 -5.34 -8.37
C LEU A 331 -18.46 -6.69 -8.02
N ARG A 332 -19.25 -6.78 -6.94
CA ARG A 332 -19.97 -8.00 -6.55
C ARG A 332 -20.95 -8.47 -7.62
N ALA A 333 -21.58 -7.52 -8.29
CA ALA A 333 -22.53 -7.80 -9.39
C ALA A 333 -21.84 -8.09 -10.74
N GLY A 334 -20.52 -7.90 -10.83
CA GLY A 334 -19.80 -7.97 -12.11
C GLY A 334 -20.16 -6.83 -13.08
N ASP A 335 -20.73 -5.74 -12.57
CA ASP A 335 -21.09 -4.56 -13.37
C ASP A 335 -19.87 -3.62 -13.52
N TRP A 336 -18.99 -4.00 -14.41
CA TRP A 336 -17.75 -3.27 -14.67
C TRP A 336 -17.97 -1.89 -15.25
N ASN A 337 -19.01 -1.68 -16.05
CA ASN A 337 -19.34 -0.37 -16.59
C ASN A 337 -19.77 0.59 -15.46
N ARG A 338 -20.55 0.11 -14.53
CA ARG A 338 -20.96 0.88 -13.35
C ARG A 338 -19.76 1.19 -12.47
N PHE A 339 -18.89 0.21 -12.22
CA PHE A 339 -17.65 0.39 -11.46
C PHE A 339 -16.76 1.48 -12.08
N LEU A 340 -16.47 1.39 -13.38
CA LEU A 340 -15.64 2.39 -14.07
C LEU A 340 -16.26 3.79 -14.02
N LYS A 341 -17.59 3.90 -14.17
CA LYS A 341 -18.29 5.18 -14.01
C LYS A 341 -18.10 5.77 -12.61
N LEU A 342 -18.20 4.95 -11.57
CA LEU A 342 -18.00 5.38 -10.17
C LEU A 342 -16.55 5.80 -9.91
N VAL A 343 -15.56 5.11 -10.46
CA VAL A 343 -14.15 5.52 -10.40
C VAL A 343 -13.94 6.89 -11.04
N LYS A 344 -14.57 7.14 -12.21
CA LYS A 344 -14.52 8.46 -12.85
C LYS A 344 -15.18 9.54 -11.99
N GLU A 345 -16.35 9.26 -11.44
CA GLU A 345 -17.06 10.16 -10.51
C GLU A 345 -16.22 10.47 -9.26
N SER A 346 -15.48 9.49 -8.73
CA SER A 346 -14.51 9.68 -7.63
C SER A 346 -13.40 10.66 -8.03
N GLY A 347 -12.82 10.48 -9.21
CA GLY A 347 -11.81 11.40 -9.75
C GLY A 347 -12.33 12.83 -9.93
N ASP A 348 -13.54 12.98 -10.46
CA ASP A 348 -14.19 14.28 -10.64
C ASP A 348 -14.46 14.96 -9.27
N SER A 349 -14.92 14.20 -8.29
CA SER A 349 -15.14 14.69 -6.93
C SER A 349 -13.83 15.11 -6.25
N SER A 350 -12.77 14.33 -6.41
CA SER A 350 -11.44 14.69 -5.91
C SER A 350 -10.93 15.98 -6.54
N TYR A 351 -11.08 16.13 -7.85
CA TYR A 351 -10.64 17.34 -8.56
C TYR A 351 -11.44 18.57 -8.13
N LYS A 352 -12.77 18.49 -8.13
CA LYS A 352 -13.68 19.63 -7.93
C LYS A 352 -13.84 20.01 -6.46
N TYR A 353 -13.97 19.03 -5.58
CA TYR A 353 -14.42 19.25 -4.21
C TYR A 353 -13.31 19.01 -3.19
N LEU A 354 -12.59 17.88 -3.27
CA LEU A 354 -11.45 17.62 -2.40
C LEU A 354 -10.29 18.56 -2.70
N GLN A 355 -10.08 18.89 -3.96
CA GLN A 355 -9.05 19.81 -4.45
C GLN A 355 -7.65 19.35 -4.05
N ASN A 356 -7.35 18.08 -4.35
CA ASN A 356 -6.03 17.49 -4.12
C ASN A 356 -5.28 17.17 -5.44
N VAL A 357 -5.64 17.82 -6.54
CA VAL A 357 -5.00 17.63 -7.85
C VAL A 357 -3.91 18.66 -8.10
N TYR A 358 -4.10 19.89 -7.64
CA TYR A 358 -3.18 21.00 -7.82
C TYR A 358 -3.07 21.83 -6.54
N VAL A 359 -2.03 22.64 -6.47
CA VAL A 359 -1.81 23.59 -5.37
C VAL A 359 -2.33 24.95 -5.80
N SER A 360 -3.30 25.51 -5.07
CA SER A 360 -4.05 26.71 -5.47
C SER A 360 -3.21 27.98 -5.68
N HIS A 361 -2.02 28.05 -5.07
CA HIS A 361 -1.10 29.19 -5.18
C HIS A 361 0.06 28.96 -6.15
N ASP A 362 0.17 27.75 -6.76
CA ASP A 362 1.17 27.41 -7.77
C ASP A 362 0.47 27.11 -9.10
N THR A 363 0.55 28.06 -10.02
CA THR A 363 -0.03 27.93 -11.38
C THR A 363 0.99 27.49 -12.42
N VAL A 364 2.24 27.24 -12.01
CA VAL A 364 3.34 26.86 -12.91
C VAL A 364 3.54 25.35 -12.94
N SER A 365 3.33 24.68 -11.78
CA SER A 365 3.57 23.24 -11.64
C SER A 365 2.27 22.52 -11.25
N GLU A 366 1.57 21.97 -12.23
CA GLU A 366 0.35 21.16 -12.05
C GLU A 366 0.48 19.79 -12.73
N PRO A 367 1.47 18.96 -12.37
CA PRO A 367 1.78 17.72 -13.09
C PRO A 367 0.65 16.70 -13.06
N VAL A 368 -0.10 16.61 -11.96
CA VAL A 368 -1.24 15.68 -11.82
C VAL A 368 -2.39 16.12 -12.73
N ALA A 369 -2.69 17.42 -12.82
CA ALA A 369 -3.72 17.94 -13.72
C ALA A 369 -3.38 17.67 -15.19
N ILE A 370 -2.12 17.89 -15.58
CA ILE A 370 -1.64 17.58 -16.95
C ILE A 370 -1.75 16.06 -17.20
N ALA A 371 -1.36 15.23 -16.25
CA ALA A 371 -1.46 13.77 -16.38
C ALA A 371 -2.91 13.31 -16.59
N LEU A 372 -3.86 13.87 -15.84
CA LEU A 372 -5.29 13.57 -16.00
C LEU A 372 -5.78 13.98 -17.39
N ALA A 373 -5.45 15.19 -17.85
CA ALA A 373 -5.88 15.68 -19.16
C ALA A 373 -5.33 14.82 -20.31
N VAL A 374 -4.04 14.48 -20.27
CA VAL A 374 -3.40 13.58 -21.25
C VAL A 374 -3.99 12.18 -21.20
N SER A 375 -4.22 11.67 -19.99
CA SER A 375 -4.81 10.35 -19.76
C SER A 375 -6.23 10.26 -20.31
N GLU A 376 -7.09 11.24 -20.04
CA GLU A 376 -8.48 11.26 -20.56
C GLU A 376 -8.49 11.28 -22.09
N ARG A 377 -7.61 12.06 -22.72
CA ARG A 377 -7.47 12.09 -24.17
C ARG A 377 -7.01 10.74 -24.74
N ALA A 378 -6.01 10.11 -24.11
CA ALA A 378 -5.47 8.83 -24.57
C ALA A 378 -6.44 7.66 -24.37
N LEU A 379 -7.21 7.69 -23.28
CA LEU A 379 -8.20 6.66 -22.96
C LEU A 379 -9.45 6.74 -23.83
N ALA A 380 -9.96 7.95 -24.08
CA ALA A 380 -11.27 8.16 -24.71
C ALA A 380 -12.36 7.30 -24.03
N ASP A 381 -12.90 6.28 -24.73
CA ASP A 381 -13.87 5.31 -24.23
C ASP A 381 -13.26 3.97 -23.77
N LYS A 382 -11.91 3.90 -23.73
CA LYS A 382 -11.17 2.66 -23.45
C LYS A 382 -10.72 2.54 -22.00
N GLY A 383 -11.18 3.42 -21.12
CA GLY A 383 -10.83 3.40 -19.71
C GLY A 383 -11.22 4.66 -18.98
N VAL A 384 -10.85 4.71 -17.70
CA VAL A 384 -11.07 5.88 -16.83
C VAL A 384 -9.83 6.15 -16.02
N CYS A 385 -9.65 7.41 -15.59
CA CYS A 385 -8.53 7.79 -14.74
C CYS A 385 -8.98 8.70 -13.59
N ARG A 386 -8.14 8.77 -12.56
CA ARG A 386 -8.32 9.64 -11.41
C ARG A 386 -6.97 9.94 -10.75
N VAL A 387 -6.93 10.98 -9.90
CA VAL A 387 -5.81 11.19 -8.99
C VAL A 387 -5.65 9.97 -8.08
N HIS A 388 -4.43 9.62 -7.73
CA HIS A 388 -4.10 8.46 -6.92
C HIS A 388 -3.46 8.89 -5.59
N GLY A 389 -3.97 8.34 -4.47
CA GLY A 389 -3.46 8.60 -3.13
C GLY A 389 -3.64 10.05 -2.67
N GLY A 390 -2.63 10.62 -2.04
CA GLY A 390 -2.69 11.96 -1.44
C GLY A 390 -2.95 13.11 -2.42
N GLY A 391 -2.52 12.95 -3.66
CA GLY A 391 -2.67 13.98 -4.68
C GLY A 391 -1.57 15.04 -4.67
N PHE A 392 -1.87 16.24 -5.16
CA PHE A 392 -1.03 17.44 -5.34
C PHE A 392 0.19 17.23 -6.22
N ALA A 393 0.88 16.11 -6.09
CA ALA A 393 1.99 15.63 -6.89
C ALA A 393 1.92 14.09 -6.96
N GLY A 394 2.94 13.45 -7.54
CA GLY A 394 3.06 11.98 -7.56
C GLY A 394 2.28 11.35 -8.69
N THR A 395 1.22 10.61 -8.41
CA THR A 395 0.68 9.65 -9.36
C THR A 395 -0.80 9.87 -9.70
N ILE A 396 -1.18 9.40 -10.90
CA ILE A 396 -2.57 9.13 -11.28
C ILE A 396 -2.78 7.63 -11.46
N GLN A 397 -4.02 7.21 -11.33
CA GLN A 397 -4.47 5.85 -11.56
C GLN A 397 -5.36 5.78 -12.80
N ALA A 398 -5.22 4.74 -13.61
CA ALA A 398 -6.13 4.46 -14.71
C ALA A 398 -6.51 2.98 -14.74
N PHE A 399 -7.79 2.71 -15.01
CA PHE A 399 -8.27 1.40 -15.41
C PHE A 399 -8.45 1.41 -16.93
N VAL A 400 -7.64 0.62 -17.62
CA VAL A 400 -7.48 0.63 -19.08
C VAL A 400 -7.95 -0.68 -19.66
N LYS A 401 -8.76 -0.67 -20.72
CA LYS A 401 -9.10 -1.89 -21.48
C LYS A 401 -7.81 -2.50 -22.03
N GLU A 402 -7.64 -3.80 -21.89
CA GLU A 402 -6.39 -4.51 -22.18
C GLU A 402 -5.82 -4.19 -23.57
N ALA A 403 -6.68 -4.15 -24.59
CA ALA A 403 -6.28 -3.82 -25.96
C ALA A 403 -5.70 -2.40 -26.14
N ALA A 404 -5.93 -1.49 -25.20
CA ALA A 404 -5.47 -0.10 -25.26
C ALA A 404 -4.25 0.17 -24.36
N VAL A 405 -3.79 -0.80 -23.57
CA VAL A 405 -2.75 -0.59 -22.56
C VAL A 405 -1.44 -0.10 -23.16
N LEU A 406 -1.00 -0.68 -24.28
CA LEU A 406 0.26 -0.31 -24.90
C LEU A 406 0.21 1.14 -25.44
N ASP A 407 -0.88 1.50 -26.13
CA ASP A 407 -1.08 2.85 -26.65
C ASP A 407 -1.16 3.88 -25.54
N TYR A 408 -1.88 3.54 -24.45
CA TYR A 408 -1.97 4.36 -23.26
C TYR A 408 -0.59 4.57 -22.59
N LYS A 409 0.16 3.49 -22.37
CA LYS A 409 1.51 3.56 -21.82
C LYS A 409 2.40 4.46 -22.65
N ASN A 410 2.42 4.28 -23.98
CA ASN A 410 3.22 5.08 -24.87
C ASN A 410 2.83 6.57 -24.83
N ALA A 411 1.53 6.88 -24.77
CA ALA A 411 1.05 8.25 -24.68
C ALA A 411 1.49 8.94 -23.37
N MET A 412 1.41 8.24 -22.24
CA MET A 412 1.83 8.79 -20.94
C MET A 412 3.36 8.93 -20.85
N GLU A 413 4.11 7.95 -21.32
CA GLU A 413 5.57 7.99 -21.29
C GLU A 413 6.17 9.02 -22.27
N ALA A 414 5.47 9.36 -23.33
CA ALA A 414 5.85 10.47 -24.23
C ALA A 414 5.86 11.84 -23.51
N VAL A 415 5.05 11.99 -22.46
CA VAL A 415 4.96 13.24 -21.68
C VAL A 415 5.83 13.17 -20.42
N PHE A 416 5.77 12.08 -19.66
CA PHE A 416 6.40 11.97 -18.34
C PHE A 416 7.72 11.20 -18.34
N GLY A 417 8.16 10.72 -19.49
CA GLY A 417 9.42 9.98 -19.67
C GLY A 417 9.26 8.47 -19.57
N ALA A 418 10.29 7.77 -19.99
CA ALA A 418 10.35 6.32 -19.96
C ALA A 418 10.14 5.79 -18.53
N ASP A 419 9.48 4.65 -18.43
CA ASP A 419 9.15 3.97 -17.15
C ASP A 419 8.26 4.79 -16.20
N SER A 420 7.59 5.84 -16.67
CA SER A 420 6.63 6.59 -15.86
C SER A 420 5.27 5.91 -15.74
N CYS A 421 4.90 5.04 -16.69
CA CYS A 421 3.64 4.29 -16.66
C CYS A 421 3.87 2.84 -16.24
N HIS A 422 3.43 2.51 -15.04
CA HIS A 422 3.49 1.16 -14.48
C HIS A 422 2.21 0.40 -14.80
N VAL A 423 2.33 -0.67 -15.57
CA VAL A 423 1.22 -1.58 -15.89
C VAL A 423 1.18 -2.66 -14.81
N LEU A 424 0.09 -2.70 -14.04
CA LEU A 424 0.00 -3.52 -12.83
C LEU A 424 -1.16 -4.52 -12.92
N LYS A 425 -1.03 -5.59 -12.15
CA LYS A 425 -2.11 -6.54 -11.88
C LYS A 425 -2.51 -6.47 -10.41
N ILE A 426 -3.75 -6.81 -10.11
CA ILE A 426 -4.20 -6.95 -8.72
C ILE A 426 -3.70 -8.29 -8.20
N ARG A 427 -2.89 -8.23 -7.14
CA ARG A 427 -2.29 -9.40 -6.54
C ARG A 427 -3.25 -10.02 -5.52
N ARG A 428 -3.55 -11.31 -5.67
CA ARG A 428 -4.50 -12.03 -4.83
C ARG A 428 -4.09 -12.14 -3.36
N TYR A 429 -2.79 -12.19 -3.08
CA TYR A 429 -2.22 -12.44 -1.76
C TYR A 429 -1.51 -11.20 -1.22
N GLY A 430 -1.64 -10.96 0.08
CA GLY A 430 -0.87 -9.96 0.82
C GLY A 430 0.53 -10.45 1.17
N GLY A 431 0.98 -10.15 2.39
CA GLY A 431 2.24 -10.67 2.92
C GLY A 431 2.19 -12.19 3.06
N ILE A 432 3.11 -12.90 2.43
CA ILE A 432 3.14 -14.38 2.41
C ILE A 432 4.55 -14.95 2.51
N ARG A 433 4.65 -16.17 3.06
CA ARG A 433 5.82 -17.04 2.88
C ARG A 433 5.69 -17.74 1.53
N VAL A 434 6.64 -17.47 0.64
CA VAL A 434 6.64 -18.00 -0.74
C VAL A 434 7.29 -19.37 -0.81
N ILE A 435 8.44 -19.51 -0.15
CA ILE A 435 9.21 -20.77 -0.06
C ILE A 435 9.68 -20.93 1.38
N GLY A 436 9.32 -22.06 1.98
CA GLY A 436 9.72 -22.40 3.34
C GLY A 436 9.68 -23.91 3.60
#